data_3a0542a89002e24261dd0db2689ec5aa
#
_entry.id   3a0542a89002e24261dd0db2689ec5aa
#
_cell.length_a   1.000
_cell.length_b   1.000
_cell.length_c   1.000
_cell.angle_alpha   90.00
_cell.angle_beta   90.00
_cell.angle_gamma   90.00
#
_symmetry.space_group_name_H-M   'P 1'
#
loop_
_entity.id
_entity.type
_entity.pdbx_description
1 polymer ?
#
loop_
_entity_poly.entity_id
_entity_poly.type
_entity_poly.pdbx_seq_one_letter_code
_entity_poly.pdbx_strand_id
1 'polypeptide(L)'
;DPLSQLSSIAVNLKKINFLRNKKINKQKIKIDTLDNFVKKNKDLFKKKIDFIKIDTEGNDLKVLFGASKTIKKHRPKFIQVEMNYHYLFSGENLYQFAKFLRGYEVYQIMPFNNGLLKINPTRPENNIFHLSNFIFKKKN
;
A
#
# COMPACT_ATOMS: atom_id res chain seq x y z
N ASP A 1 16.18 -8.80 -14.53
CA ASP A 1 17.07 -7.83 -13.88
C ASP A 1 16.63 -7.66 -12.42
N PRO A 2 17.49 -7.95 -11.40
CA PRO A 2 17.15 -7.77 -9.99
C PRO A 2 16.73 -6.34 -9.64
N LEU A 3 17.04 -5.36 -10.47
CA LEU A 3 16.67 -3.97 -10.29
C LEU A 3 15.28 -3.61 -10.85
N SER A 4 14.63 -4.49 -11.59
CA SER A 4 13.26 -4.25 -12.10
C SER A 4 12.23 -4.17 -10.96
N GLN A 5 12.55 -4.76 -9.79
CA GLN A 5 11.74 -4.70 -8.58
C GLN A 5 11.80 -3.35 -7.85
N LEU A 6 12.67 -2.43 -8.30
CA LEU A 6 12.86 -1.12 -7.67
C LEU A 6 12.14 0.03 -8.41
N SER A 7 11.10 -0.28 -9.16
CA SER A 7 10.31 0.72 -9.88
C SER A 7 9.43 1.51 -8.90
N SER A 8 9.53 2.84 -8.89
CA SER A 8 8.69 3.69 -8.05
C SER A 8 8.34 4.99 -8.77
N ILE A 9 7.13 5.49 -8.53
CA ILE A 9 6.68 6.82 -8.96
C ILE A 9 6.70 7.85 -7.81
N ALA A 10 6.78 7.39 -6.58
CA ALA A 10 6.63 8.22 -5.38
C ALA A 10 7.95 8.77 -4.86
N VAL A 11 9.05 8.08 -5.10
CA VAL A 11 10.35 8.35 -4.48
C VAL A 11 11.35 8.83 -5.51
N ASN A 12 12.11 9.87 -5.17
CA ASN A 12 13.29 10.25 -5.95
C ASN A 12 14.41 9.23 -5.69
N LEU A 13 14.52 8.25 -6.59
CA LEU A 13 15.47 7.13 -6.49
C LEU A 13 16.93 7.60 -6.34
N LYS A 14 17.28 8.82 -6.78
CA LYS A 14 18.62 9.39 -6.58
C LYS A 14 18.94 9.70 -5.12
N LYS A 15 17.93 9.83 -4.25
CA LYS A 15 18.14 10.02 -2.81
C LYS A 15 18.50 8.72 -2.10
N ILE A 16 18.37 7.58 -2.75
CA ILE A 16 18.70 6.26 -2.21
C ILE A 16 20.17 6.00 -2.51
N ASN A 17 21.01 5.96 -1.48
CA ASN A 17 22.47 5.91 -1.60
C ASN A 17 22.98 4.79 -2.52
N PHE A 18 22.44 3.57 -2.40
CA PHE A 18 22.87 2.43 -3.23
C PHE A 18 22.39 2.49 -4.68
N LEU A 19 21.46 3.39 -5.02
CA LEU A 19 20.98 3.65 -6.38
C LEU A 19 21.60 4.89 -7.01
N ARG A 20 22.34 5.69 -6.27
CA ARG A 20 22.85 7.01 -6.69
C ARG A 20 23.65 6.92 -8.01
N ASN A 21 24.42 5.87 -8.18
CA ASN A 21 25.29 5.63 -9.36
C ASN A 21 24.67 4.67 -10.39
N LYS A 22 23.40 4.27 -10.23
CA LYS A 22 22.73 3.38 -11.17
C LYS A 22 22.03 4.17 -12.28
N LYS A 23 22.02 3.60 -13.48
CA LYS A 23 21.26 4.15 -14.61
C LYS A 23 19.77 4.01 -14.29
N ILE A 24 19.07 5.15 -14.21
CA ILE A 24 17.63 5.19 -13.95
C ILE A 24 16.92 5.43 -15.27
N ASN A 25 16.13 4.47 -15.71
CA ASN A 25 15.26 4.62 -16.87
C ASN A 25 13.95 5.28 -16.42
N LYS A 26 13.50 6.26 -17.19
CA LYS A 26 12.22 6.95 -16.93
C LYS A 26 11.23 6.58 -18.01
N GLN A 27 10.03 6.21 -17.59
CA GLN A 27 8.92 5.94 -18.49
C GLN A 27 7.74 6.86 -18.14
N LYS A 28 7.13 7.46 -19.16
CA LYS A 28 5.89 8.22 -19.00
C LYS A 28 4.72 7.24 -18.95
N ILE A 29 3.95 7.27 -17.87
CA ILE A 29 2.77 6.43 -17.66
C ILE A 29 1.54 7.28 -17.39
N LYS A 30 0.37 6.77 -17.76
CA LYS A 30 -0.91 7.37 -17.38
C LYS A 30 -1.36 6.80 -16.03
N ILE A 31 -1.72 7.67 -15.10
CA ILE A 31 -2.18 7.30 -13.78
C ILE A 31 -3.66 7.67 -13.66
N ASP A 32 -4.46 6.79 -13.05
CA ASP A 32 -5.85 7.07 -12.67
C ASP A 32 -6.12 6.53 -11.26
N THR A 33 -7.16 7.01 -10.61
CA THR A 33 -7.57 6.54 -9.29
C THR A 33 -8.44 5.29 -9.41
N LEU A 34 -8.45 4.44 -8.36
CA LEU A 34 -9.36 3.30 -8.31
C LEU A 34 -10.83 3.76 -8.37
N ASP A 35 -11.17 4.86 -7.71
CA ASP A 35 -12.52 5.42 -7.73
C ASP A 35 -12.98 5.78 -9.14
N ASN A 36 -12.10 6.40 -9.94
CA ASN A 36 -12.40 6.71 -11.34
C ASN A 36 -12.49 5.45 -12.18
N PHE A 37 -11.59 4.49 -11.99
CA PHE A 37 -11.60 3.23 -12.71
C PHE A 37 -12.91 2.45 -12.45
N VAL A 38 -13.31 2.31 -11.19
CA VAL A 38 -14.58 1.65 -10.80
C VAL A 38 -15.79 2.40 -11.38
N LYS A 39 -15.75 3.75 -11.37
CA LYS A 39 -16.83 4.59 -11.95
C LYS A 39 -16.99 4.34 -13.46
N LYS A 40 -15.87 4.24 -14.20
CA LYS A 40 -15.87 4.01 -15.66
C LYS A 40 -16.29 2.58 -16.02
N ASN A 41 -16.03 1.61 -15.14
CA ASN A 41 -16.22 0.18 -15.39
C ASN A 41 -17.25 -0.43 -14.43
N LYS A 42 -18.40 0.23 -14.24
CA LYS A 42 -19.42 -0.17 -13.25
C LYS A 42 -19.88 -1.62 -13.39
N ASP A 43 -19.93 -2.14 -14.60
CA ASP A 43 -20.38 -3.50 -14.86
C ASP A 43 -19.45 -4.57 -14.30
N LEU A 44 -18.13 -4.31 -14.25
CA LEU A 44 -17.16 -5.19 -13.64
C LEU A 44 -17.26 -5.22 -12.10
N PHE A 45 -17.82 -4.15 -11.52
CA PHE A 45 -17.89 -3.95 -10.07
C PHE A 45 -19.32 -4.01 -9.50
N LYS A 46 -20.22 -4.75 -10.18
CA LYS A 46 -21.57 -5.04 -9.65
C LYS A 46 -21.51 -5.88 -8.38
N LYS A 47 -20.55 -6.82 -8.33
CA LYS A 47 -20.29 -7.65 -7.15
C LYS A 47 -19.46 -6.87 -6.13
N LYS A 48 -19.53 -7.32 -4.87
CA LYS A 48 -18.73 -6.74 -3.79
C LYS A 48 -17.25 -7.04 -4.02
N ILE A 49 -16.40 -6.05 -3.73
CA ILE A 49 -14.95 -6.23 -3.64
C ILE A 49 -14.66 -6.74 -2.23
N ASP A 50 -14.09 -7.93 -2.10
CA ASP A 50 -13.75 -8.52 -0.80
C ASP A 50 -12.28 -8.29 -0.41
N PHE A 51 -11.40 -8.12 -1.38
CA PHE A 51 -9.96 -7.97 -1.17
C PHE A 51 -9.37 -6.90 -2.09
N ILE A 52 -8.49 -6.06 -1.54
CA ILE A 52 -7.67 -5.11 -2.29
C ILE A 52 -6.21 -5.32 -1.88
N LYS A 53 -5.31 -5.57 -2.85
CA LYS A 53 -3.86 -5.51 -2.64
C LYS A 53 -3.34 -4.20 -3.25
N ILE A 54 -2.52 -3.49 -2.49
CA ILE A 54 -1.82 -2.28 -2.92
C ILE A 54 -0.33 -2.55 -2.73
N ASP A 55 0.45 -2.30 -3.79
CA ASP A 55 1.87 -2.59 -3.85
C ASP A 55 2.47 -1.67 -4.92
N THR A 56 2.77 -0.43 -4.53
CA THR A 56 3.15 0.66 -5.44
C THR A 56 4.45 1.33 -5.05
N GLU A 57 5.25 0.64 -4.25
CA GLU A 57 6.61 1.02 -3.90
C GLU A 57 6.69 2.46 -3.32
N GLY A 58 5.94 2.69 -2.23
CA GLY A 58 5.96 3.95 -1.49
C GLY A 58 4.93 4.99 -1.97
N ASN A 59 3.88 4.57 -2.68
CA ASN A 59 2.77 5.45 -3.08
C ASN A 59 1.39 4.95 -2.60
N ASP A 60 1.38 3.96 -1.71
CA ASP A 60 0.20 3.18 -1.35
C ASP A 60 -0.84 4.00 -0.59
N LEU A 61 -0.41 4.93 0.25
CA LEU A 61 -1.33 5.82 0.96
C LEU A 61 -2.11 6.72 -0.01
N LYS A 62 -1.46 7.20 -1.07
CA LYS A 62 -2.13 7.97 -2.14
C LYS A 62 -3.10 7.12 -2.92
N VAL A 63 -2.75 5.84 -3.16
CA VAL A 63 -3.67 4.87 -3.79
C VAL A 63 -4.89 4.67 -2.91
N LEU A 64 -4.74 4.54 -1.58
CA LEU A 64 -5.86 4.47 -0.65
C LEU A 64 -6.75 5.72 -0.71
N PHE A 65 -6.17 6.92 -0.78
CA PHE A 65 -6.96 8.15 -0.94
C PHE A 65 -7.75 8.15 -2.25
N GLY A 66 -7.12 7.70 -3.36
CA GLY A 66 -7.77 7.54 -4.66
C GLY A 66 -8.78 6.38 -4.74
N ALA A 67 -8.89 5.55 -3.68
CA ALA A 67 -9.81 4.45 -3.53
C ALA A 67 -10.91 4.70 -2.49
N SER A 68 -10.97 5.89 -1.91
CA SER A 68 -11.79 6.20 -0.72
C SER A 68 -13.27 5.90 -0.90
N LYS A 69 -13.86 6.27 -2.04
CA LYS A 69 -15.28 6.02 -2.36
C LYS A 69 -15.53 4.53 -2.58
N THR A 70 -14.62 3.86 -3.28
CA THR A 70 -14.68 2.41 -3.53
C THR A 70 -14.62 1.62 -2.23
N ILE A 71 -13.66 1.95 -1.34
CA ILE A 71 -13.52 1.31 -0.03
C ILE A 71 -14.77 1.55 0.82
N LYS A 72 -15.29 2.79 0.87
CA LYS A 72 -16.51 3.11 1.62
C LYS A 72 -17.73 2.34 1.11
N LYS A 73 -17.88 2.21 -0.20
CA LYS A 73 -19.01 1.51 -0.85
C LYS A 73 -18.93 0.00 -0.66
N HIS A 74 -17.79 -0.60 -0.99
CA HIS A 74 -17.66 -2.06 -1.02
C HIS A 74 -17.26 -2.64 0.33
N ARG A 75 -16.62 -1.85 1.22
CA ARG A 75 -16.15 -2.29 2.54
C ARG A 75 -15.42 -3.62 2.47
N PRO A 76 -14.29 -3.72 1.74
CA PRO A 76 -13.54 -4.96 1.56
C PRO A 76 -13.31 -5.66 2.89
N LYS A 77 -13.31 -6.99 2.90
CA LYS A 77 -12.98 -7.76 4.12
C LYS A 77 -11.52 -7.56 4.49
N PHE A 78 -10.66 -7.45 3.46
CA PHE A 78 -9.22 -7.30 3.63
C PHE A 78 -8.65 -6.26 2.67
N ILE A 79 -7.71 -5.48 3.17
CA ILE A 79 -6.86 -4.59 2.36
C ILE A 79 -5.42 -4.93 2.74
N GLN A 80 -4.62 -5.35 1.77
CA GLN A 80 -3.19 -5.62 1.95
C GLN A 80 -2.38 -4.44 1.43
N VAL A 81 -1.37 -4.04 2.17
CA VAL A 81 -0.35 -3.08 1.76
C VAL A 81 1.03 -3.67 1.99
N GLU A 82 1.99 -3.32 1.14
CA GLU A 82 3.39 -3.61 1.36
C GLU A 82 4.08 -2.37 1.90
N MET A 83 4.82 -2.50 2.99
CA MET A 83 5.68 -1.44 3.49
C MET A 83 7.14 -1.84 3.35
N ASN A 84 7.97 -0.89 2.94
CA ASN A 84 9.40 -1.07 2.76
C ASN A 84 10.14 0.26 2.99
N TYR A 85 11.44 0.30 2.71
CA TYR A 85 12.28 1.48 2.91
C TYR A 85 11.84 2.72 2.10
N HIS A 86 11.04 2.60 1.05
CA HIS A 86 10.52 3.75 0.29
C HIS A 86 9.71 4.70 1.19
N TYR A 87 9.06 4.17 2.22
CA TYR A 87 8.27 4.96 3.15
C TYR A 87 9.10 5.88 4.03
N LEU A 88 10.37 5.54 4.27
CA LEU A 88 11.31 6.45 4.93
C LEU A 88 11.50 7.76 4.15
N PHE A 89 11.46 7.69 2.82
CA PHE A 89 11.65 8.83 1.94
C PHE A 89 10.34 9.55 1.58
N SER A 90 9.21 8.85 1.56
CA SER A 90 7.89 9.46 1.33
C SER A 90 7.31 10.14 2.56
N GLY A 91 7.82 9.80 3.76
CA GLY A 91 7.31 10.31 5.04
C GLY A 91 5.99 9.66 5.48
N GLU A 92 5.60 8.56 4.83
CA GLU A 92 4.41 7.80 5.18
C GLU A 92 4.77 6.70 6.20
N ASN A 93 3.82 6.30 7.02
CA ASN A 93 4.00 5.26 8.04
C ASN A 93 2.69 4.49 8.28
N LEU A 94 2.80 3.33 8.95
CA LEU A 94 1.67 2.43 9.20
C LEU A 94 0.52 3.10 9.97
N TYR A 95 0.85 4.03 10.89
CA TYR A 95 -0.16 4.77 11.64
C TYR A 95 -1.08 5.60 10.73
N GLN A 96 -0.53 6.22 9.66
CA GLN A 96 -1.33 7.01 8.72
C GLN A 96 -2.31 6.12 7.93
N PHE A 97 -1.88 4.90 7.54
CA PHE A 97 -2.77 3.92 6.93
C PHE A 97 -3.91 3.52 7.88
N ALA A 98 -3.58 3.20 9.12
CA ALA A 98 -4.57 2.84 10.13
C ALA A 98 -5.52 3.99 10.45
N LYS A 99 -5.04 5.22 10.46
CA LYS A 99 -5.86 6.42 10.64
C LYS A 99 -6.85 6.60 9.50
N PHE A 100 -6.48 6.27 8.27
CA PHE A 100 -7.38 6.29 7.12
C PHE A 100 -8.39 5.13 7.17
N LEU A 101 -7.93 3.93 7.54
CA LEU A 101 -8.71 2.69 7.59
C LEU A 101 -9.26 2.41 9.02
N ARG A 102 -9.89 3.40 9.68
CA ARG A 102 -10.35 3.31 11.09
C ARG A 102 -11.29 2.13 11.39
N GLY A 103 -12.00 1.62 10.40
CA GLY A 103 -12.89 0.46 10.53
C GLY A 103 -12.20 -0.89 10.41
N TYR A 104 -10.85 -0.92 10.44
CA TYR A 104 -10.04 -2.12 10.25
C TYR A 104 -9.10 -2.35 11.42
N GLU A 105 -8.82 -3.62 11.70
CA GLU A 105 -7.73 -4.05 12.56
C GLU A 105 -6.48 -4.32 11.71
N VAL A 106 -5.30 -4.09 12.27
CA VAL A 106 -4.03 -4.24 11.55
C VAL A 106 -3.34 -5.51 11.97
N TYR A 107 -2.90 -6.29 10.98
CA TYR A 107 -2.13 -7.52 11.16
C TYR A 107 -0.89 -7.46 10.27
N GLN A 108 0.24 -7.93 10.79
CA GLN A 108 1.43 -8.20 10.01
C GLN A 108 1.39 -9.64 9.49
N ILE A 109 1.72 -9.84 8.22
CA ILE A 109 1.90 -11.19 7.66
C ILE A 109 3.28 -11.69 8.11
N MET A 110 3.29 -12.84 8.78
CA MET A 110 4.51 -13.47 9.28
C MET A 110 5.02 -14.47 8.25
N PRO A 111 6.19 -14.24 7.61
CA PRO A 111 6.63 -15.03 6.46
C PRO A 111 6.96 -16.49 6.81
N PHE A 112 7.38 -16.76 8.04
CA PHE A 112 7.84 -18.10 8.42
C PHE A 112 6.76 -19.00 9.04
N ASN A 113 5.67 -18.42 9.56
CA ASN A 113 4.65 -19.16 10.30
C ASN A 113 3.31 -19.20 9.57
N ASN A 114 3.25 -18.68 8.33
CA ASN A 114 2.00 -18.50 7.56
C ASN A 114 0.86 -17.90 8.38
N GLY A 115 1.20 -17.07 9.37
CA GLY A 115 0.28 -16.51 10.34
C GLY A 115 0.11 -14.99 10.22
N LEU A 116 -0.88 -14.50 10.95
CA LEU A 116 -1.16 -13.07 11.08
C LEU A 116 -0.89 -12.67 12.55
N LEU A 117 0.04 -11.74 12.75
CA LEU A 117 0.29 -11.12 14.03
C LEU A 117 -0.51 -9.82 14.14
N LYS A 118 -1.49 -9.76 15.06
CA LYS A 118 -2.20 -8.51 15.34
C LYS A 118 -1.26 -7.50 15.95
N ILE A 119 -1.22 -6.29 15.38
CA ILE A 119 -0.34 -5.23 15.83
C ILE A 119 -1.10 -3.95 16.18
N ASN A 120 -0.50 -3.14 17.03
CA ASN A 120 -0.98 -1.80 17.35
C ASN A 120 -0.20 -0.76 16.52
N PRO A 121 -0.80 -0.11 15.51
CA PRO A 121 -0.10 0.85 14.64
C PRO A 121 0.30 2.15 15.35
N THR A 122 -0.18 2.40 16.59
CA THR A 122 0.21 3.59 17.36
C THR A 122 1.53 3.43 18.09
N ARG A 123 2.05 2.20 18.17
CA ARG A 123 3.33 1.92 18.81
C ARG A 123 4.48 2.17 17.83
N PRO A 124 5.51 2.93 18.19
CA PRO A 124 6.63 3.24 17.30
C PRO A 124 7.34 2.01 16.75
N GLU A 125 7.50 0.97 17.54
CA GLU A 125 8.15 -0.29 17.16
C GLU A 125 7.42 -1.05 16.02
N ASN A 126 6.16 -0.73 15.77
CA ASN A 126 5.37 -1.32 14.69
C ASN A 126 5.41 -0.47 13.40
N ASN A 127 6.02 0.71 13.44
CA ASN A 127 6.18 1.60 12.29
C ASN A 127 7.58 1.46 11.69
N ILE A 128 7.90 0.26 11.23
CA ILE A 128 9.20 -0.14 10.71
C ILE A 128 9.26 0.00 9.18
N PHE A 129 10.45 0.28 8.65
CA PHE A 129 10.67 0.56 7.23
C PHE A 129 11.42 -0.56 6.50
N HIS A 130 11.41 -1.78 7.04
CA HIS A 130 11.86 -2.96 6.32
C HIS A 130 10.70 -3.63 5.59
N LEU A 131 11.01 -4.45 4.59
CA LEU A 131 10.01 -5.15 3.78
C LEU A 131 9.05 -5.96 4.65
N SER A 132 7.80 -5.55 4.68
CA SER A 132 6.73 -6.19 5.47
C SER A 132 5.39 -6.03 4.78
N ASN A 133 4.58 -7.07 4.82
CA ASN A 133 3.21 -7.03 4.35
C ASN A 133 2.25 -6.92 5.52
N PHE A 134 1.28 -6.01 5.40
CA PHE A 134 0.25 -5.78 6.40
C PHE A 134 -1.14 -6.03 5.83
N ILE A 135 -2.00 -6.65 6.64
CA ILE A 135 -3.41 -6.86 6.34
C ILE A 135 -4.25 -5.97 7.25
N PHE A 136 -5.06 -5.14 6.64
CA PHE A 136 -6.15 -4.44 7.29
C PHE A 136 -7.41 -5.30 7.17
N LYS A 137 -7.80 -5.95 8.26
CA LYS A 137 -8.99 -6.80 8.36
C LYS A 137 -10.16 -5.96 8.87
N LYS A 138 -11.26 -5.93 8.12
CA LYS A 138 -12.47 -5.21 8.52
C LYS A 138 -12.95 -5.71 9.89
N LYS A 139 -13.26 -4.78 10.81
CA LYS A 139 -13.91 -5.09 12.08
C LYS A 139 -15.34 -5.62 11.84
N ASN A 140 -15.74 -6.59 12.64
CA ASN A 140 -17.13 -7.09 12.67
C ASN A 140 -18.11 -6.00 13.07
#